data_2d45420d8ee59b3f813f5154ae131388
#
_entry.id   2d45420d8ee59b3f813f5154ae131388
#
_cell.length_a   1.000
_cell.length_b   1.000
_cell.length_c   1.000
_cell.angle_alpha   90.00
_cell.angle_beta   90.00
_cell.angle_gamma   90.00
#
_symmetry.space_group_name_H-M   'P 1'
#
loop_
_entity.id
_entity.type
_entity.pdbx_description
1 polymer ?
#
loop_
_entity_poly.entity_id
_entity_poly.type
_entity_poly.pdbx_seq_one_letter_code
_entity_poly.pdbx_strand_id
1 'polypeptide(L)'
;MSQHIRIGVFIPSGAQTLDTACVDVLGVMSKEYLSAIPMLPSHVSDIAPRVTISYITTPTQGTLIPLTSGMTIKATHDYTDAEVAPGKLDLVVVPGPDPAAEFDQAALDWLARQARTVGVDVLSICTGIFVCGAAGIVDGKRASGPRGLQDMLKSRFPLIRLVGNEYRWVQDGNFWSSGGVTNGNDLMAAYARASGKHWPASVAEIGIQLTEVGDRGQFYGEGRSLFMAGFAWQLLKAWFAYFRAPAKGEGSGEMKKGQ
;
A
#
# COMPACT_ATOMS: atom_id res chain seq x y z
N MET A 1 12.42 27.62 7.39
CA MET A 1 12.63 26.72 6.23
C MET A 1 11.49 25.71 6.25
N SER A 2 10.79 25.46 5.14
CA SER A 2 9.77 24.41 5.08
C SER A 2 10.43 23.05 5.30
N GLN A 3 9.79 22.18 6.08
CA GLN A 3 10.23 20.81 6.31
C GLN A 3 10.26 20.04 4.99
N HIS A 4 11.20 19.10 4.82
CA HIS A 4 11.28 18.20 3.67
C HIS A 4 11.01 16.78 4.12
N ILE A 5 9.99 16.14 3.57
CA ILE A 5 9.60 14.75 3.86
C ILE A 5 10.02 13.88 2.68
N ARG A 6 10.75 12.81 2.96
CA ARG A 6 11.27 11.86 1.98
C ARG A 6 10.57 10.52 2.15
N ILE A 7 9.75 10.17 1.20
CA ILE A 7 8.91 8.96 1.20
C ILE A 7 9.52 7.94 0.22
N GLY A 8 9.85 6.76 0.70
CA GLY A 8 10.19 5.62 -0.14
C GLY A 8 8.99 4.70 -0.33
N VAL A 9 8.59 4.42 -1.57
CA VAL A 9 7.60 3.40 -1.89
C VAL A 9 8.36 2.16 -2.32
N PHE A 10 8.44 1.16 -1.42
CA PHE A 10 9.26 -0.03 -1.62
C PHE A 10 8.47 -1.16 -2.26
N ILE A 11 8.83 -1.52 -3.49
CA ILE A 11 8.16 -2.51 -4.34
C ILE A 11 9.17 -3.53 -4.85
N PRO A 12 9.45 -4.61 -4.10
CA PRO A 12 10.51 -5.55 -4.46
C PRO A 12 10.18 -6.51 -5.61
N SER A 13 8.89 -6.67 -5.98
CA SER A 13 8.50 -7.67 -6.99
C SER A 13 7.31 -7.28 -7.87
N GLY A 14 6.79 -6.09 -7.75
CA GLY A 14 5.51 -5.66 -8.32
C GLY A 14 4.48 -5.39 -7.23
N ALA A 15 3.36 -4.76 -7.58
CA ALA A 15 2.35 -4.36 -6.60
C ALA A 15 0.95 -4.24 -7.19
N GLN A 16 -0.05 -4.25 -6.31
CA GLN A 16 -1.40 -3.86 -6.66
C GLN A 16 -1.46 -2.35 -6.90
N THR A 17 -2.07 -1.94 -8.01
CA THR A 17 -2.12 -0.55 -8.46
C THR A 17 -2.72 0.38 -7.39
N LEU A 18 -3.87 0.00 -6.81
CA LEU A 18 -4.54 0.82 -5.80
C LEU A 18 -3.77 0.88 -4.47
N ASP A 19 -3.03 -0.16 -4.11
CA ASP A 19 -2.16 -0.15 -2.93
C ASP A 19 -1.00 0.85 -3.10
N THR A 20 -0.49 0.95 -4.33
CA THR A 20 0.58 1.90 -4.68
C THR A 20 0.04 3.33 -4.79
N ALA A 21 -1.16 3.49 -5.35
CA ALA A 21 -1.76 4.79 -5.58
C ALA A 21 -2.12 5.53 -4.29
N CYS A 22 -2.31 4.84 -3.15
CA CYS A 22 -2.65 5.51 -1.89
C CYS A 22 -1.58 6.50 -1.40
N VAL A 23 -0.33 6.40 -1.89
CA VAL A 23 0.73 7.37 -1.57
C VAL A 23 0.41 8.79 -2.06
N ASP A 24 -0.46 8.90 -3.07
CA ASP A 24 -0.90 10.19 -3.62
C ASP A 24 -1.62 11.05 -2.58
N VAL A 25 -2.31 10.43 -1.61
CA VAL A 25 -2.91 11.14 -0.46
C VAL A 25 -1.86 11.98 0.29
N LEU A 26 -0.62 11.49 0.42
CA LEU A 26 0.48 12.22 1.04
C LEU A 26 1.13 13.22 0.06
N GLY A 27 1.16 12.88 -1.22
CA GLY A 27 1.72 13.72 -2.29
C GLY A 27 0.96 15.05 -2.45
N VAL A 28 -0.37 15.02 -2.38
CA VAL A 28 -1.22 16.22 -2.50
C VAL A 28 -1.06 17.20 -1.33
N MET A 29 -0.48 16.76 -0.21
CA MET A 29 -0.17 17.60 0.95
C MET A 29 1.18 18.32 0.82
N SER A 30 1.85 18.22 -0.34
CA SER A 30 3.11 18.88 -0.57
C SER A 30 2.94 20.38 -0.87
N LYS A 31 3.97 21.15 -0.52
CA LYS A 31 4.03 22.58 -0.87
C LYS A 31 3.84 22.79 -2.37
N GLU A 32 4.51 21.97 -3.17
CA GLU A 32 4.49 22.07 -4.63
C GLU A 32 3.08 21.87 -5.19
N TYR A 33 2.37 20.82 -4.73
CA TYR A 33 1.02 20.55 -5.17
C TYR A 33 0.02 21.62 -4.73
N LEU A 34 0.03 21.97 -3.43
CA LEU A 34 -0.89 22.98 -2.88
C LEU A 34 -0.68 24.36 -3.48
N SER A 35 0.56 24.73 -3.85
CA SER A 35 0.85 25.99 -4.54
C SER A 35 0.29 26.05 -5.96
N ALA A 36 0.06 24.89 -6.59
CA ALA A 36 -0.49 24.80 -7.94
C ALA A 36 -2.02 24.90 -7.99
N ILE A 37 -2.71 24.87 -6.86
CA ILE A 37 -4.17 24.94 -6.77
C ILE A 37 -4.60 26.42 -6.69
N PRO A 38 -5.23 26.99 -7.74
CA PRO A 38 -5.50 28.45 -7.81
C PRO A 38 -6.43 28.99 -6.72
N MET A 39 -7.32 28.12 -6.18
CA MET A 39 -8.28 28.51 -5.15
C MET A 39 -7.72 28.51 -3.73
N LEU A 40 -6.52 27.94 -3.52
CA LEU A 40 -5.92 27.90 -2.19
C LEU A 40 -5.10 29.17 -1.92
N PRO A 41 -5.31 29.81 -0.76
CA PRO A 41 -4.47 30.94 -0.35
C PRO A 41 -3.00 30.51 -0.14
N SER A 42 -2.06 31.38 -0.51
CA SER A 42 -0.61 31.05 -0.43
C SER A 42 -0.13 30.64 0.96
N HIS A 43 -0.74 31.16 2.03
CA HIS A 43 -0.36 30.80 3.40
C HIS A 43 -0.55 29.30 3.71
N VAL A 44 -1.42 28.59 2.97
CA VAL A 44 -1.59 27.12 3.10
C VAL A 44 -0.35 26.40 2.58
N SER A 45 0.09 26.75 1.38
CA SER A 45 1.30 26.14 0.79
C SER A 45 2.58 26.59 1.52
N ASP A 46 2.60 27.76 2.14
CA ASP A 46 3.77 28.27 2.85
C ASP A 46 4.12 27.45 4.11
N ILE A 47 3.10 26.90 4.78
CA ILE A 47 3.27 26.03 5.95
C ILE A 47 3.39 24.54 5.58
N ALA A 48 3.09 24.18 4.33
CA ALA A 48 3.17 22.79 3.87
C ALA A 48 4.64 22.35 3.69
N PRO A 49 4.95 21.07 3.98
CA PRO A 49 6.28 20.53 3.73
C PRO A 49 6.53 20.34 2.24
N ARG A 50 7.80 20.30 1.85
CA ARG A 50 8.19 19.69 0.57
C ARG A 50 8.11 18.18 0.71
N VAL A 51 7.62 17.49 -0.33
CA VAL A 51 7.52 16.03 -0.34
C VAL A 51 8.27 15.48 -1.55
N THR A 52 9.15 14.53 -1.31
CA THR A 52 9.78 13.74 -2.38
C THR A 52 9.35 12.29 -2.24
N ILE A 53 8.80 11.70 -3.30
CA ILE A 53 8.39 10.31 -3.35
C ILE A 53 9.38 9.55 -4.27
N SER A 54 10.06 8.56 -3.71
CA SER A 54 10.98 7.67 -4.42
C SER A 54 10.35 6.29 -4.56
N TYR A 55 10.22 5.79 -5.79
CA TYR A 55 9.81 4.41 -6.06
C TYR A 55 11.02 3.52 -6.07
N ILE A 56 11.10 2.61 -5.09
CA ILE A 56 12.29 1.82 -4.78
C ILE A 56 12.04 0.36 -5.13
N THR A 57 12.92 -0.22 -5.92
CA THR A 57 12.84 -1.61 -6.36
C THR A 57 14.09 -2.40 -5.96
N THR A 58 14.26 -3.59 -6.53
CA THR A 58 15.50 -4.37 -6.42
C THR A 58 16.34 -4.23 -7.68
N PRO A 59 17.67 -4.37 -7.62
CA PRO A 59 18.52 -4.36 -8.82
C PRO A 59 18.10 -5.41 -9.86
N THR A 60 17.60 -6.55 -9.40
CA THR A 60 17.15 -7.66 -10.26
C THR A 60 15.83 -7.43 -10.95
N GLN A 61 14.91 -6.63 -10.36
CA GLN A 61 13.63 -6.27 -10.95
C GLN A 61 13.82 -5.29 -12.13
N GLY A 62 14.91 -4.52 -12.14
CA GLY A 62 15.14 -3.46 -13.13
C GLY A 62 14.28 -2.23 -12.89
N THR A 63 14.25 -1.32 -13.89
CA THR A 63 13.64 0.01 -13.72
C THR A 63 12.13 0.07 -13.94
N LEU A 64 11.50 -1.00 -14.42
CA LEU A 64 10.05 -1.04 -14.68
C LEU A 64 9.36 -1.99 -13.72
N ILE A 65 8.52 -1.45 -12.86
CA ILE A 65 7.77 -2.18 -11.85
C ILE A 65 6.37 -2.48 -12.39
N PRO A 66 5.99 -3.75 -12.59
CA PRO A 66 4.67 -4.11 -13.07
C PRO A 66 3.61 -3.93 -11.98
N LEU A 67 2.42 -3.47 -12.39
CA LEU A 67 1.25 -3.33 -11.52
C LEU A 67 0.10 -4.22 -12.00
N THR A 68 -0.80 -4.58 -11.09
CA THR A 68 -1.94 -5.50 -11.35
C THR A 68 -2.90 -5.02 -12.43
N SER A 69 -2.96 -3.72 -12.72
CA SER A 69 -3.79 -3.15 -13.80
C SER A 69 -3.14 -3.22 -15.19
N GLY A 70 -1.96 -3.80 -15.31
CA GLY A 70 -1.17 -3.79 -16.54
C GLY A 70 -0.36 -2.49 -16.75
N MET A 71 -0.46 -1.53 -15.84
CA MET A 71 0.41 -0.36 -15.81
C MET A 71 1.81 -0.75 -15.33
N THR A 72 2.80 0.07 -15.67
CA THR A 72 4.15 0.00 -15.11
C THR A 72 4.54 1.32 -14.49
N ILE A 73 5.24 1.26 -13.35
CA ILE A 73 5.88 2.43 -12.73
C ILE A 73 7.37 2.37 -13.06
N LYS A 74 7.95 3.50 -13.42
CA LYS A 74 9.40 3.62 -13.50
C LYS A 74 9.95 3.79 -12.08
N ALA A 75 10.79 2.86 -11.64
CA ALA A 75 11.54 3.02 -10.40
C ALA A 75 12.47 4.23 -10.50
N THR A 76 12.56 4.99 -9.43
CA THR A 76 13.50 6.11 -9.31
C THR A 76 14.84 5.66 -8.72
N HIS A 77 14.81 4.60 -7.90
CA HIS A 77 15.97 4.04 -7.20
C HIS A 77 15.83 2.52 -7.08
N ASP A 78 16.95 1.86 -6.84
CA ASP A 78 16.93 0.55 -6.19
C ASP A 78 17.38 0.69 -4.72
N TYR A 79 17.20 -0.37 -3.92
CA TYR A 79 17.49 -0.33 -2.49
C TYR A 79 19.01 -0.17 -2.17
N THR A 80 19.89 -0.31 -3.14
CA THR A 80 21.34 -0.13 -2.96
C THR A 80 21.79 1.31 -3.12
N ASP A 81 20.93 2.18 -3.66
CA ASP A 81 21.24 3.59 -3.89
C ASP A 81 21.43 4.35 -2.56
N ALA A 82 22.46 5.20 -2.52
CA ALA A 82 22.82 5.95 -1.33
C ALA A 82 21.72 6.94 -0.88
N GLU A 83 20.93 7.44 -1.82
CA GLU A 83 19.83 8.39 -1.59
C GLU A 83 18.67 7.78 -0.80
N VAL A 84 18.53 6.45 -0.82
CA VAL A 84 17.47 5.71 -0.11
C VAL A 84 18.03 4.81 1.00
N ALA A 85 19.30 4.97 1.35
CA ALA A 85 19.93 4.24 2.45
C ALA A 85 19.20 4.51 3.79
N PRO A 86 19.32 3.63 4.80
CA PRO A 86 18.78 3.86 6.15
C PRO A 86 19.17 5.23 6.71
N GLY A 87 18.19 6.01 7.19
CA GLY A 87 18.36 7.39 7.65
C GLY A 87 18.22 8.47 6.56
N LYS A 88 18.02 8.08 5.30
CA LYS A 88 17.75 9.01 4.20
C LYS A 88 16.24 9.21 3.94
N LEU A 89 15.40 8.34 4.44
CA LEU A 89 13.95 8.40 4.33
C LEU A 89 13.33 8.75 5.68
N ASP A 90 12.17 9.38 5.63
CA ASP A 90 11.34 9.68 6.80
C ASP A 90 10.19 8.68 6.91
N LEU A 91 9.80 8.08 5.76
CA LEU A 91 8.69 7.16 5.65
C LEU A 91 8.98 6.10 4.58
N VAL A 92 8.63 4.84 4.87
CA VAL A 92 8.64 3.75 3.89
C VAL A 92 7.23 3.18 3.75
N VAL A 93 6.66 3.26 2.55
CA VAL A 93 5.39 2.66 2.17
C VAL A 93 5.65 1.33 1.48
N VAL A 94 4.97 0.27 1.90
CA VAL A 94 5.11 -1.08 1.33
C VAL A 94 3.75 -1.51 0.77
N PRO A 95 3.48 -1.26 -0.52
CA PRO A 95 2.27 -1.72 -1.20
C PRO A 95 2.25 -3.24 -1.33
N GLY A 96 1.07 -3.81 -1.55
CA GLY A 96 0.88 -5.26 -1.61
C GLY A 96 1.38 -5.91 -2.91
N PRO A 97 2.34 -6.83 -2.82
CA PRO A 97 2.70 -7.74 -3.91
C PRO A 97 1.74 -8.94 -4.00
N ASP A 98 2.01 -9.85 -4.94
CA ASP A 98 1.44 -11.19 -4.89
C ASP A 98 1.81 -11.86 -3.55
N PRO A 99 0.84 -12.41 -2.79
CA PRO A 99 1.12 -13.11 -1.53
C PRO A 99 2.05 -14.33 -1.68
N ALA A 100 2.14 -14.91 -2.88
CA ALA A 100 3.02 -16.04 -3.18
C ALA A 100 4.43 -15.61 -3.64
N ALA A 101 4.67 -14.30 -3.79
CA ALA A 101 5.97 -13.80 -4.23
C ALA A 101 7.09 -14.15 -3.24
N GLU A 102 8.24 -14.47 -3.79
CA GLU A 102 9.50 -14.60 -3.06
C GLU A 102 10.26 -13.27 -3.11
N PHE A 103 11.02 -12.98 -2.06
CA PHE A 103 11.72 -11.71 -1.93
C PHE A 103 13.21 -11.96 -1.73
N ASP A 104 14.03 -11.12 -2.36
CA ASP A 104 15.47 -11.08 -2.15
C ASP A 104 15.78 -10.76 -0.67
N GLN A 105 16.63 -11.57 -0.04
CA GLN A 105 16.99 -11.40 1.37
C GLN A 105 17.65 -10.04 1.63
N ALA A 106 18.51 -9.55 0.74
CA ALA A 106 19.15 -8.26 0.90
C ALA A 106 18.15 -7.09 0.86
N ALA A 107 17.07 -7.23 0.05
CA ALA A 107 15.97 -6.28 0.01
C ALA A 107 15.16 -6.29 1.32
N LEU A 108 14.91 -7.48 1.89
CA LEU A 108 14.26 -7.63 3.20
C LEU A 108 15.12 -7.04 4.33
N ASP A 109 16.42 -7.27 4.28
CA ASP A 109 17.37 -6.71 5.25
C ASP A 109 17.44 -5.18 5.17
N TRP A 110 17.33 -4.62 3.96
CA TRP A 110 17.22 -3.17 3.79
C TRP A 110 15.95 -2.63 4.47
N LEU A 111 14.78 -3.26 4.24
CA LEU A 111 13.53 -2.86 4.88
C LEU A 111 13.61 -2.98 6.41
N ALA A 112 14.22 -4.06 6.90
CA ALA A 112 14.42 -4.26 8.34
C ALA A 112 15.32 -3.17 8.95
N ARG A 113 16.36 -2.72 8.25
CA ARG A 113 17.20 -1.59 8.68
C ARG A 113 16.43 -0.28 8.69
N GLN A 114 15.61 -0.01 7.66
CA GLN A 114 14.73 1.18 7.64
C GLN A 114 13.80 1.20 8.86
N ALA A 115 13.13 0.08 9.15
CA ALA A 115 12.20 -0.03 10.28
C ALA A 115 12.86 0.17 11.67
N ARG A 116 14.15 -0.13 11.79
CA ARG A 116 14.94 0.07 13.02
C ARG A 116 15.55 1.46 13.11
N THR A 117 15.53 2.22 12.03
CA THR A 117 16.12 3.57 12.00
C THR A 117 15.21 4.54 12.76
N VAL A 118 15.78 5.23 13.73
CA VAL A 118 15.05 6.21 14.54
C VAL A 118 14.49 7.32 13.63
N GLY A 119 13.20 7.61 13.78
CA GLY A 119 12.52 8.65 13.00
C GLY A 119 11.92 8.16 11.68
N VAL A 120 12.16 6.92 11.26
CA VAL A 120 11.53 6.31 10.08
C VAL A 120 10.28 5.56 10.48
N ASP A 121 9.15 5.86 9.83
CA ASP A 121 7.91 5.10 9.97
C ASP A 121 7.72 4.17 8.76
N VAL A 122 7.12 2.99 9.00
CA VAL A 122 6.83 2.01 7.94
C VAL A 122 5.32 1.81 7.84
N LEU A 123 4.78 2.01 6.64
CA LEU A 123 3.35 1.84 6.33
C LEU A 123 3.16 0.65 5.38
N SER A 124 2.57 -0.42 5.88
CA SER A 124 2.25 -1.63 5.10
C SER A 124 0.81 -1.60 4.60
N ILE A 125 0.59 -1.76 3.31
CA ILE A 125 -0.72 -1.73 2.68
C ILE A 125 -1.08 -3.14 2.18
N CYS A 126 -2.27 -3.62 2.57
CA CYS A 126 -2.81 -4.87 2.05
C CYS A 126 -1.84 -6.06 2.22
N THR A 127 -1.48 -6.73 1.14
CA THR A 127 -0.49 -7.83 1.13
C THR A 127 0.97 -7.37 1.30
N GLY A 128 1.23 -6.08 1.42
CA GLY A 128 2.54 -5.56 1.85
C GLY A 128 2.99 -6.11 3.21
N ILE A 129 2.03 -6.57 4.03
CA ILE A 129 2.29 -7.25 5.30
C ILE A 129 3.12 -8.53 5.12
N PHE A 130 3.09 -9.21 3.95
CA PHE A 130 3.92 -10.38 3.67
C PHE A 130 5.39 -9.99 3.50
N VAL A 131 5.69 -8.87 2.87
CA VAL A 131 7.05 -8.32 2.78
C VAL A 131 7.57 -7.96 4.17
N CYS A 132 6.74 -7.25 4.94
CA CYS A 132 7.08 -6.83 6.30
C CYS A 132 7.27 -8.04 7.24
N GLY A 133 6.45 -9.07 7.09
CA GLY A 133 6.59 -10.35 7.82
C GLY A 133 7.88 -11.08 7.46
N ALA A 134 8.19 -11.19 6.18
CA ALA A 134 9.43 -11.81 5.71
C ALA A 134 10.68 -11.04 6.18
N ALA A 135 10.59 -9.71 6.31
CA ALA A 135 11.65 -8.87 6.86
C ALA A 135 11.76 -8.94 8.41
N GLY A 136 10.86 -9.67 9.08
CA GLY A 136 10.86 -9.84 10.54
C GLY A 136 10.53 -8.55 11.34
N ILE A 137 9.92 -7.55 10.70
CA ILE A 137 9.66 -6.26 11.37
C ILE A 137 8.31 -6.21 12.10
N VAL A 138 7.49 -7.25 11.95
CA VAL A 138 6.14 -7.33 12.52
C VAL A 138 6.01 -8.26 13.72
N ASP A 139 7.09 -8.95 14.10
CA ASP A 139 7.08 -9.89 15.21
C ASP A 139 6.71 -9.18 16.51
N GLY A 140 5.71 -9.74 17.21
CA GLY A 140 5.16 -9.18 18.43
C GLY A 140 4.30 -7.92 18.25
N LYS A 141 4.19 -7.36 17.04
CA LYS A 141 3.39 -6.16 16.75
C LYS A 141 1.93 -6.48 16.48
N ARG A 142 1.06 -5.54 16.85
CA ARG A 142 -0.31 -5.52 16.35
C ARG A 142 -0.28 -5.09 14.88
N ALA A 143 -0.92 -5.89 14.01
CA ALA A 143 -0.93 -5.60 12.59
C ALA A 143 -2.29 -5.94 11.95
N SER A 144 -2.68 -5.13 10.97
CA SER A 144 -3.78 -5.40 10.05
C SER A 144 -3.24 -5.89 8.72
N GLY A 145 -4.08 -6.61 7.99
CA GLY A 145 -3.83 -7.11 6.64
C GLY A 145 -5.17 -7.51 6.01
N PRO A 146 -5.18 -8.05 4.77
CA PRO A 146 -6.42 -8.44 4.10
C PRO A 146 -7.24 -9.42 4.94
N ARG A 147 -8.54 -9.15 5.12
CA ARG A 147 -9.45 -9.98 5.95
C ARG A 147 -9.52 -11.42 5.47
N GLY A 148 -9.46 -11.65 4.15
CA GLY A 148 -9.48 -12.99 3.56
C GLY A 148 -8.19 -13.78 3.76
N LEU A 149 -7.08 -13.14 4.14
CA LEU A 149 -5.76 -13.76 4.26
C LEU A 149 -5.27 -13.86 5.71
N GLN A 150 -6.11 -13.58 6.71
CA GLN A 150 -5.68 -13.58 8.12
C GLN A 150 -5.15 -14.94 8.58
N ASP A 151 -5.75 -16.05 8.14
CA ASP A 151 -5.30 -17.38 8.53
C ASP A 151 -3.96 -17.74 7.87
N MET A 152 -3.76 -17.35 6.60
CA MET A 152 -2.47 -17.52 5.91
C MET A 152 -1.38 -16.69 6.59
N LEU A 153 -1.66 -15.44 6.93
CA LEU A 153 -0.73 -14.57 7.67
C LEU A 153 -0.35 -15.18 9.02
N LYS A 154 -1.33 -15.68 9.77
CA LYS A 154 -1.09 -16.31 11.06
C LYS A 154 -0.24 -17.58 10.95
N SER A 155 -0.46 -18.39 9.92
CA SER A 155 0.33 -19.58 9.64
C SER A 155 1.78 -19.25 9.28
N ARG A 156 1.97 -18.25 8.41
CA ARG A 156 3.29 -17.88 7.88
C ARG A 156 4.12 -17.07 8.88
N PHE A 157 3.46 -16.24 9.69
CA PHE A 157 4.10 -15.34 10.66
C PHE A 157 3.42 -15.47 12.03
N PRO A 158 3.68 -16.55 12.78
CA PRO A 158 2.93 -16.87 14.00
C PRO A 158 3.12 -15.85 15.14
N LEU A 159 4.17 -15.03 15.12
CA LEU A 159 4.46 -14.03 16.14
C LEU A 159 3.68 -12.72 15.96
N ILE A 160 3.03 -12.50 14.81
CA ILE A 160 2.19 -11.32 14.61
C ILE A 160 0.93 -11.38 15.48
N ARG A 161 0.56 -10.26 16.08
CA ARG A 161 -0.75 -10.07 16.73
C ARG A 161 -1.73 -9.50 15.71
N LEU A 162 -2.35 -10.37 14.90
CA LEU A 162 -3.26 -9.98 13.85
C LEU A 162 -4.58 -9.44 14.41
N VAL A 163 -4.96 -8.25 13.97
CA VAL A 163 -6.23 -7.57 14.30
C VAL A 163 -7.03 -7.17 13.05
N GLY A 164 -6.62 -7.60 11.87
CA GLY A 164 -7.22 -7.24 10.59
C GLY A 164 -8.64 -7.76 10.35
N ASN A 165 -9.17 -8.60 11.23
CA ASN A 165 -10.59 -8.98 11.21
C ASN A 165 -11.51 -7.85 11.69
N GLU A 166 -11.01 -6.99 12.59
CA GLU A 166 -11.77 -5.93 13.26
C GLU A 166 -11.36 -4.54 12.79
N TYR A 167 -10.06 -4.36 12.47
CA TYR A 167 -9.46 -3.07 12.17
C TYR A 167 -9.12 -2.93 10.70
N ARG A 168 -9.57 -1.83 10.07
CA ARG A 168 -9.15 -1.43 8.72
C ARG A 168 -7.68 -1.09 8.67
N TRP A 169 -7.20 -0.42 9.70
CA TRP A 169 -5.81 -0.04 9.89
C TRP A 169 -5.44 0.03 11.37
N VAL A 170 -4.17 -0.16 11.68
CA VAL A 170 -3.64 -0.04 13.04
C VAL A 170 -2.23 0.54 13.04
N GLN A 171 -1.88 1.15 14.17
CA GLN A 171 -0.53 1.60 14.50
C GLN A 171 0.03 0.77 15.66
N ASP A 172 1.32 0.41 15.55
CA ASP A 172 2.11 -0.15 16.65
C ASP A 172 3.53 0.42 16.61
N GLY A 173 3.78 1.45 17.42
CA GLY A 173 5.02 2.22 17.38
C GLY A 173 5.17 2.96 16.04
N ASN A 174 6.31 2.72 15.39
CA ASN A 174 6.61 3.27 14.07
C ASN A 174 6.09 2.40 12.90
N PHE A 175 5.37 1.32 13.19
CA PHE A 175 4.78 0.44 12.20
C PHE A 175 3.28 0.69 12.09
N TRP A 176 2.82 0.93 10.86
CA TRP A 176 1.42 1.10 10.51
C TRP A 176 1.02 0.05 9.49
N SER A 177 -0.19 -0.47 9.56
CA SER A 177 -0.65 -1.48 8.62
C SER A 177 -2.14 -1.37 8.36
N SER A 178 -2.54 -1.64 7.11
CA SER A 178 -3.95 -1.65 6.70
C SER A 178 -4.37 -2.96 6.07
N GLY A 179 -5.69 -3.17 6.10
CA GLY A 179 -6.35 -4.24 5.37
C GLY A 179 -6.34 -4.04 3.86
N GLY A 180 -7.34 -4.65 3.16
CA GLY A 180 -7.39 -4.65 1.70
C GLY A 180 -7.49 -3.27 1.08
N VAL A 181 -6.85 -3.14 -0.02
CA VAL A 181 -6.78 -2.10 -1.05
C VAL A 181 -7.17 -0.67 -0.60
N THR A 182 -8.45 -0.34 -0.57
CA THR A 182 -8.92 1.02 -0.25
C THR A 182 -8.71 1.41 1.21
N ASN A 183 -8.44 0.46 2.12
CA ASN A 183 -8.05 0.79 3.49
C ASN A 183 -6.66 1.45 3.57
N GLY A 184 -5.85 1.34 2.49
CA GLY A 184 -4.61 2.09 2.35
C GLY A 184 -4.83 3.60 2.36
N ASN A 185 -5.87 4.09 1.68
CA ASN A 185 -6.23 5.50 1.69
C ASN A 185 -6.60 6.00 3.10
N ASP A 186 -7.40 5.20 3.83
CA ASP A 186 -7.76 5.53 5.22
C ASP A 186 -6.54 5.53 6.14
N LEU A 187 -5.61 4.58 5.92
CA LEU A 187 -4.34 4.55 6.65
C LEU A 187 -3.51 5.80 6.39
N MET A 188 -3.38 6.25 5.13
CA MET A 188 -2.63 7.46 4.79
C MET A 188 -3.24 8.70 5.44
N ALA A 189 -4.58 8.83 5.40
CA ALA A 189 -5.29 9.92 6.06
C ALA A 189 -5.08 9.88 7.59
N ALA A 190 -5.20 8.70 8.20
CA ALA A 190 -4.99 8.54 9.64
C ALA A 190 -3.53 8.84 10.04
N TYR A 191 -2.57 8.40 9.23
CA TYR A 191 -1.15 8.69 9.43
C TYR A 191 -0.86 10.19 9.33
N ALA A 192 -1.37 10.87 8.32
CA ALA A 192 -1.17 12.31 8.16
C ALA A 192 -1.74 13.10 9.36
N ARG A 193 -2.93 12.71 9.85
CA ARG A 193 -3.54 13.31 11.06
C ARG A 193 -2.71 13.08 12.33
N ALA A 194 -2.18 11.89 12.48
CA ALA A 194 -1.40 11.50 13.68
C ALA A 194 0.03 12.03 13.65
N SER A 195 0.59 12.22 12.46
CA SER A 195 1.99 12.56 12.25
C SER A 195 2.23 14.07 12.28
N GLY A 196 1.92 14.72 13.40
CA GLY A 196 2.14 16.16 13.58
C GLY A 196 3.60 16.61 13.37
N LYS A 197 4.54 15.66 13.35
CA LYS A 197 5.94 15.92 13.00
C LYS A 197 6.14 16.17 11.49
N HIS A 198 5.24 15.68 10.63
CA HIS A 198 5.39 15.75 9.18
C HIS A 198 4.48 16.82 8.56
N TRP A 199 3.21 16.82 8.91
CA TRP A 199 2.24 17.76 8.36
C TRP A 199 1.59 18.59 9.48
N PRO A 200 1.49 19.91 9.31
CA PRO A 200 0.57 20.71 10.11
C PRO A 200 -0.87 20.18 9.96
N ALA A 201 -1.63 20.15 11.06
CA ALA A 201 -2.98 19.57 11.06
C ALA A 201 -3.90 20.16 9.98
N SER A 202 -3.83 21.47 9.73
CA SER A 202 -4.60 22.12 8.67
C SER A 202 -4.21 21.67 7.26
N VAL A 203 -2.92 21.41 7.00
CA VAL A 203 -2.43 20.89 5.72
C VAL A 203 -2.91 19.45 5.52
N ALA A 204 -2.83 18.63 6.56
CA ALA A 204 -3.33 17.25 6.52
C ALA A 204 -4.84 17.21 6.19
N GLU A 205 -5.67 18.00 6.89
CA GLU A 205 -7.11 18.04 6.64
C GLU A 205 -7.46 18.56 5.25
N ILE A 206 -6.74 19.59 4.74
CA ILE A 206 -6.94 20.08 3.36
C ILE A 206 -6.62 18.96 2.36
N GLY A 207 -5.49 18.27 2.48
CA GLY A 207 -5.14 17.19 1.58
C GLY A 207 -6.12 16.02 1.62
N ILE A 208 -6.61 15.66 2.81
CA ILE A 208 -7.64 14.65 3.02
C ILE A 208 -8.97 15.05 2.33
N GLN A 209 -9.38 16.30 2.46
CA GLN A 209 -10.58 16.83 1.79
C GLN A 209 -10.41 16.86 0.26
N LEU A 210 -9.24 17.24 -0.24
CA LEU A 210 -8.97 17.27 -1.68
C LEU A 210 -9.00 15.86 -2.31
N THR A 211 -8.64 14.85 -1.54
CA THR A 211 -8.63 13.45 -2.01
C THR A 211 -9.91 12.68 -1.66
N GLU A 212 -10.82 13.29 -0.89
CA GLU A 212 -12.08 12.67 -0.46
C GLU A 212 -11.88 11.30 0.21
N VAL A 213 -10.85 11.19 1.07
CA VAL A 213 -10.50 9.96 1.78
C VAL A 213 -10.58 10.13 3.29
N GLY A 214 -10.46 9.03 4.04
CA GLY A 214 -10.35 9.06 5.50
C GLY A 214 -11.65 9.28 6.25
N ASP A 215 -12.81 9.09 5.60
CA ASP A 215 -14.13 9.20 6.22
C ASP A 215 -14.58 7.90 6.87
N ARG A 216 -13.99 6.78 6.49
CA ARG A 216 -14.30 5.48 7.08
C ARG A 216 -13.60 5.32 8.42
N GLY A 217 -14.37 4.90 9.43
CA GLY A 217 -13.83 4.60 10.75
C GLY A 217 -12.79 3.48 10.73
N GLN A 218 -11.93 3.46 11.76
CA GLN A 218 -10.87 2.47 11.93
C GLN A 218 -11.41 1.04 12.02
N PHE A 219 -12.61 0.85 12.59
CA PHE A 219 -13.24 -0.46 12.73
C PHE A 219 -14.09 -0.81 11.52
N TYR A 220 -14.13 -2.10 11.18
CA TYR A 220 -15.13 -2.60 10.24
C TYR A 220 -16.51 -2.57 10.88
N GLY A 221 -17.54 -2.18 10.10
CA GLY A 221 -18.94 -2.18 10.56
C GLY A 221 -19.56 -3.57 10.63
N GLU A 222 -18.91 -4.59 10.05
CA GLU A 222 -19.36 -5.97 9.99
C GLU A 222 -18.29 -6.94 10.48
N GLY A 223 -18.71 -8.02 11.15
CA GLY A 223 -17.82 -9.08 11.61
C GLY A 223 -17.24 -9.92 10.44
N ARG A 224 -16.11 -10.60 10.69
CA ARG A 224 -15.45 -11.49 9.72
C ARG A 224 -16.42 -12.55 9.15
N SER A 225 -17.26 -13.15 10.00
CA SER A 225 -18.19 -14.22 9.57
C SER A 225 -19.15 -13.74 8.48
N LEU A 226 -19.72 -12.54 8.62
CA LEU A 226 -20.62 -11.96 7.62
C LEU A 226 -19.86 -11.63 6.33
N PHE A 227 -18.67 -11.07 6.41
CA PHE A 227 -17.79 -10.84 5.27
C PHE A 227 -17.48 -12.14 4.51
N MET A 228 -17.08 -13.21 5.22
CA MET A 228 -16.75 -14.50 4.61
C MET A 228 -18.01 -15.18 4.03
N ALA A 229 -19.16 -15.08 4.66
CA ALA A 229 -20.42 -15.58 4.13
C ALA A 229 -20.81 -14.86 2.83
N GLY A 230 -20.68 -13.54 2.80
CA GLY A 230 -20.90 -12.74 1.59
C GLY A 230 -19.96 -13.14 0.44
N PHE A 231 -18.69 -13.35 0.74
CA PHE A 231 -17.72 -13.82 -0.26
C PHE A 231 -18.05 -15.22 -0.77
N ALA A 232 -18.34 -16.18 0.13
CA ALA A 232 -18.77 -17.54 -0.25
C ALA A 232 -20.02 -17.52 -1.12
N TRP A 233 -20.99 -16.66 -0.83
CA TRP A 233 -22.17 -16.48 -1.65
C TRP A 233 -21.84 -16.00 -3.07
N GLN A 234 -20.88 -15.09 -3.25
CA GLN A 234 -20.44 -14.67 -4.58
C GLN A 234 -19.77 -15.82 -5.35
N LEU A 235 -18.94 -16.63 -4.67
CA LEU A 235 -18.33 -17.81 -5.28
C LEU A 235 -19.39 -18.82 -5.74
N LEU A 236 -20.40 -19.05 -4.94
CA LEU A 236 -21.52 -19.93 -5.29
C LEU A 236 -22.29 -19.42 -6.52
N LYS A 237 -22.56 -18.12 -6.58
CA LYS A 237 -23.20 -17.50 -7.76
C LYS A 237 -22.31 -17.63 -9.02
N ALA A 238 -21.01 -17.42 -8.89
CA ALA A 238 -20.08 -17.58 -10.01
C ALA A 238 -20.04 -19.04 -10.52
N TRP A 239 -20.07 -20.01 -9.57
CA TRP A 239 -20.18 -21.44 -9.92
C TRP A 239 -21.45 -21.75 -10.70
N PHE A 240 -22.62 -21.30 -10.26
CA PHE A 240 -23.86 -21.47 -11.01
C PHE A 240 -23.86 -20.76 -12.37
N ALA A 241 -23.25 -19.58 -12.46
CA ALA A 241 -23.11 -18.86 -13.74
C ALA A 241 -22.23 -19.63 -14.73
N TYR A 242 -21.16 -20.25 -14.26
CA TYR A 242 -20.28 -21.07 -15.07
C TYR A 242 -21.02 -22.23 -15.73
N PHE A 243 -21.87 -22.97 -14.99
CA PHE A 243 -22.64 -24.09 -15.52
C PHE A 243 -23.83 -23.68 -16.42
N ARG A 244 -24.26 -22.43 -16.33
CA ARG A 244 -25.30 -21.87 -17.20
C ARG A 244 -24.76 -21.20 -18.45
N ALA A 245 -23.47 -20.94 -18.50
CA ALA A 245 -22.83 -20.38 -19.67
C ALA A 245 -22.93 -21.38 -20.84
N PRO A 246 -23.42 -20.99 -22.04
CA PRO A 246 -23.40 -21.86 -23.19
C PRO A 246 -21.95 -22.29 -23.46
N ALA A 247 -21.75 -23.61 -23.75
CA ALA A 247 -20.44 -24.11 -24.14
C ALA A 247 -19.89 -23.20 -25.24
N LYS A 248 -18.68 -22.66 -25.06
CA LYS A 248 -18.01 -21.90 -26.11
C LYS A 248 -17.86 -22.87 -27.28
N GLY A 249 -18.66 -22.65 -28.33
CA GLY A 249 -18.53 -23.41 -29.57
C GLY A 249 -17.09 -23.31 -30.03
N GLU A 250 -16.43 -24.44 -30.20
CA GLU A 250 -15.18 -24.53 -30.92
C GLU A 250 -15.42 -23.89 -32.28
N GLY A 251 -14.81 -22.73 -32.54
CA GLY A 251 -14.87 -22.05 -33.80
C GLY A 251 -14.36 -23.01 -34.88
N SER A 252 -15.29 -23.58 -35.65
CA SER A 252 -14.99 -24.34 -36.86
C SER A 252 -14.15 -23.45 -37.77
N GLY A 253 -12.84 -23.67 -37.74
CA GLY A 253 -11.93 -23.14 -38.73
C GLY A 253 -12.30 -23.72 -40.11
N GLU A 254 -13.20 -23.09 -40.84
CA GLU A 254 -13.35 -23.32 -42.29
C GLU A 254 -12.07 -22.84 -42.99
N MET A 255 -11.20 -23.81 -43.25
CA MET A 255 -10.14 -23.68 -44.24
C MET A 255 -10.78 -23.47 -45.61
N LYS A 256 -10.91 -22.22 -46.03
CA LYS A 256 -11.16 -21.95 -47.49
C LYS A 256 -9.94 -22.43 -48.26
N LYS A 257 -10.07 -23.65 -48.86
CA LYS A 257 -9.24 -24.10 -49.96
C LYS A 257 -9.60 -23.30 -51.22
N GLY A 258 -8.61 -22.70 -51.79
CA GLY A 258 -8.23 -22.41 -53.14
C GLY A 258 -9.30 -22.08 -54.20
N GLN A 259 -9.11 -20.97 -54.82
CA GLN A 259 -8.86 -20.93 -56.29
C GLN A 259 -8.06 -19.67 -56.58
#